data_3c649350464433a58953c2bf88528593
#
_entry.id   3c649350464433a58953c2bf88528593
#
_cell.length_a   1.000
_cell.length_b   1.000
_cell.length_c   1.000
_cell.angle_alpha   90.00
_cell.angle_beta   90.00
_cell.angle_gamma   90.00
#
_symmetry.space_group_name_H-M   'P 1'
#
loop_
_entity.id
_entity.type
_entity.pdbx_description
1 polymer ?
#
loop_
_entity_poly.entity_id
_entity_poly.type
_entity_poly.pdbx_seq_one_letter_code
_entity_poly.pdbx_strand_id
1 'polypeptide(L)'
;MRIENRFAFTLAEVLITLGIIGVVAAMTMPSLIQKHQDKELATRTQKAFSSFSNALLLLQNDNGTEGDNSLTFAEGVSDEQITQNFSKFFEGSKVCKNKNQAGCSEYYDYAIKYSNAQYDKGGNVKFLQLDMPSLILPNGIVFFISSNNSSCETRTYIAVDDDENQISYESSICANIAIDVNGPRKPNQFGRDCYWAWVYQDRLAPNFSDIYGGKSLKNILSGNGKLEYSDYNKNSKK
;
A
#
# COMPACT_ATOMS: atom_id res chain seq x y z
N MET A 1 -8.25 -50.94 50.56
CA MET A 1 -8.98 -49.70 50.27
C MET A 1 -7.97 -48.64 50.01
N ARG A 2 -7.79 -48.22 48.70
CA ARG A 2 -6.78 -47.26 48.29
C ARG A 2 -7.44 -45.91 48.38
N ILE A 3 -6.99 -45.05 49.29
CA ILE A 3 -7.46 -43.65 49.36
C ILE A 3 -6.77 -42.87 48.28
N GLU A 4 -7.49 -42.53 47.25
CA GLU A 4 -7.00 -41.58 46.23
C GLU A 4 -7.05 -40.15 46.80
N ASN A 5 -5.91 -39.56 47.06
CA ASN A 5 -5.83 -38.15 47.42
C ASN A 5 -6.22 -37.30 46.20
N ARG A 6 -7.45 -36.83 46.16
CA ARG A 6 -7.93 -35.85 45.20
C ARG A 6 -7.47 -34.47 45.63
N PHE A 7 -6.46 -33.95 44.94
CA PHE A 7 -6.06 -32.54 45.09
C PHE A 7 -7.16 -31.67 44.50
N ALA A 8 -7.81 -30.88 45.32
CA ALA A 8 -8.79 -29.89 44.93
C ALA A 8 -8.11 -28.50 44.95
N PHE A 9 -8.24 -27.76 43.87
CA PHE A 9 -7.75 -26.39 43.82
C PHE A 9 -8.59 -25.48 44.73
N THR A 10 -7.93 -24.54 45.38
CA THR A 10 -8.63 -23.51 46.15
C THR A 10 -9.17 -22.44 45.24
N LEU A 11 -10.27 -21.80 45.63
CA LEU A 11 -10.87 -20.67 44.90
C LEU A 11 -9.84 -19.52 44.71
N ALA A 12 -8.99 -19.30 45.72
CA ALA A 12 -7.96 -18.26 45.67
C ALA A 12 -6.88 -18.56 44.64
N GLU A 13 -6.42 -19.82 44.51
CA GLU A 13 -5.44 -20.21 43.48
C GLU A 13 -5.98 -19.96 42.04
N VAL A 14 -7.26 -20.34 41.83
CA VAL A 14 -7.91 -20.13 40.53
C VAL A 14 -8.04 -18.63 40.21
N LEU A 15 -8.45 -17.80 41.20
CA LEU A 15 -8.58 -16.36 41.00
C LEU A 15 -7.25 -15.67 40.72
N ILE A 16 -6.18 -16.04 41.43
CA ILE A 16 -4.84 -15.48 41.21
C ILE A 16 -4.31 -15.89 39.84
N THR A 17 -4.42 -17.15 39.44
CA THR A 17 -3.95 -17.62 38.15
C THR A 17 -4.70 -16.96 36.98
N LEU A 18 -6.02 -16.84 37.06
CA LEU A 18 -6.82 -16.13 36.06
C LEU A 18 -6.46 -14.63 35.99
N GLY A 19 -6.19 -14.02 37.14
CA GLY A 19 -5.75 -12.63 37.21
C GLY A 19 -4.41 -12.42 36.51
N ILE A 20 -3.44 -13.27 36.76
CA ILE A 20 -2.12 -13.19 36.11
C ILE A 20 -2.24 -13.43 34.60
N ILE A 21 -2.96 -14.47 34.17
CA ILE A 21 -3.19 -14.79 32.76
C ILE A 21 -3.89 -13.61 32.07
N GLY A 22 -4.89 -13.00 32.70
CA GLY A 22 -5.61 -11.85 32.18
C GLY A 22 -4.69 -10.65 31.92
N VAL A 23 -3.82 -10.30 32.87
CA VAL A 23 -2.87 -9.18 32.73
C VAL A 23 -1.84 -9.47 31.63
N VAL A 24 -1.25 -10.67 31.61
CA VAL A 24 -0.27 -11.06 30.58
C VAL A 24 -0.91 -11.03 29.19
N ALA A 25 -2.11 -11.60 29.05
CA ALA A 25 -2.85 -11.60 27.80
C ALA A 25 -3.15 -10.16 27.32
N ALA A 26 -3.61 -9.28 28.22
CA ALA A 26 -3.91 -7.89 27.91
C ALA A 26 -2.70 -7.12 27.38
N MET A 27 -1.49 -7.43 27.86
CA MET A 27 -0.24 -6.80 27.42
C MET A 27 0.31 -7.38 26.11
N THR A 28 0.11 -8.68 25.87
CA THR A 28 0.74 -9.38 24.74
C THR A 28 -0.14 -9.45 23.48
N MET A 29 -1.46 -9.58 23.63
CA MET A 29 -2.38 -9.72 22.50
C MET A 29 -2.32 -8.57 21.50
N PRO A 30 -2.29 -7.26 21.90
CA PRO A 30 -2.26 -6.17 20.93
C PRO A 30 -1.05 -6.24 20.02
N SER A 31 0.13 -6.54 20.56
CA SER A 31 1.36 -6.61 19.77
C SER A 31 1.38 -7.80 18.82
N LEU A 32 0.79 -8.93 19.22
CA LEU A 32 0.69 -10.12 18.39
C LEU A 32 -0.29 -9.91 17.23
N ILE A 33 -1.44 -9.30 17.49
CA ILE A 33 -2.44 -8.95 16.47
C ILE A 33 -1.84 -8.00 15.45
N GLN A 34 -1.12 -6.97 15.90
CA GLN A 34 -0.48 -6.01 15.00
C GLN A 34 0.56 -6.68 14.10
N LYS A 35 1.42 -7.55 14.66
CA LYS A 35 2.40 -8.29 13.86
C LYS A 35 1.74 -9.20 12.82
N HIS A 36 0.63 -9.83 13.17
CA HIS A 36 -0.13 -10.67 12.24
C HIS A 36 -0.74 -9.83 11.11
N GLN A 37 -1.35 -8.68 11.43
CA GLN A 37 -1.90 -7.75 10.45
C GLN A 37 -0.82 -7.22 9.52
N ASP A 38 0.32 -6.80 10.05
CA ASP A 38 1.42 -6.29 9.23
C ASP A 38 1.97 -7.36 8.27
N LYS A 39 2.05 -8.62 8.72
CA LYS A 39 2.44 -9.75 7.86
C LYS A 39 1.41 -10.02 6.76
N GLU A 40 0.13 -9.96 7.10
CA GLU A 40 -0.96 -10.10 6.11
C GLU A 40 -0.90 -8.97 5.07
N LEU A 41 -0.78 -7.72 5.51
CA LEU A 41 -0.67 -6.57 4.62
C LEU A 41 0.55 -6.68 3.70
N ALA A 42 1.72 -7.07 4.23
CA ALA A 42 2.91 -7.29 3.42
C ALA A 42 2.69 -8.36 2.34
N THR A 43 2.04 -9.48 2.69
CA THR A 43 1.72 -10.54 1.73
C THR A 43 0.74 -10.07 0.66
N ARG A 44 -0.29 -9.31 1.05
CA ARG A 44 -1.26 -8.71 0.12
C ARG A 44 -0.58 -7.72 -0.82
N THR A 45 0.35 -6.91 -0.30
CA THR A 45 1.14 -5.94 -1.08
C THR A 45 1.99 -6.64 -2.14
N GLN A 46 2.70 -7.71 -1.77
CA GLN A 46 3.50 -8.48 -2.71
C GLN A 46 2.63 -9.08 -3.84
N LYS A 47 1.47 -9.63 -3.48
CA LYS A 47 0.51 -10.17 -4.46
C LYS A 47 -0.05 -9.06 -5.36
N ALA A 48 -0.44 -7.92 -4.79
CA ALA A 48 -0.97 -6.80 -5.56
C ALA A 48 0.05 -6.28 -6.57
N PHE A 49 1.28 -6.04 -6.13
CA PHE A 49 2.36 -5.58 -7.00
C PHE A 49 2.65 -6.58 -8.13
N SER A 50 2.78 -7.87 -7.81
CA SER A 50 3.02 -8.92 -8.80
C SER A 50 1.86 -9.05 -9.79
N SER A 51 0.61 -8.97 -9.31
CA SER A 51 -0.57 -9.03 -10.17
C SER A 51 -0.63 -7.86 -11.14
N PHE A 52 -0.31 -6.63 -10.67
CA PHE A 52 -0.27 -5.46 -11.53
C PHE A 52 0.88 -5.53 -12.54
N SER A 53 2.07 -5.99 -12.12
CA SER A 53 3.19 -6.23 -13.02
C SER A 53 2.84 -7.21 -14.12
N ASN A 54 2.16 -8.31 -13.79
CA ASN A 54 1.73 -9.31 -14.79
C ASN A 54 0.69 -8.72 -15.75
N ALA A 55 -0.27 -7.95 -15.25
CA ALA A 55 -1.26 -7.27 -16.11
C ALA A 55 -0.58 -6.27 -17.06
N LEU A 56 0.48 -5.58 -16.60
CA LEU A 56 1.27 -4.69 -17.44
C LEU A 56 1.95 -5.45 -18.59
N LEU A 57 2.56 -6.61 -18.31
CA LEU A 57 3.16 -7.48 -19.34
C LEU A 57 2.11 -7.98 -20.34
N LEU A 58 0.92 -8.34 -19.86
CA LEU A 58 -0.17 -8.77 -20.74
C LEU A 58 -0.65 -7.64 -21.65
N LEU A 59 -0.73 -6.40 -21.15
CA LEU A 59 -1.03 -5.24 -21.97
C LEU A 59 0.04 -4.96 -23.02
N GLN A 60 1.32 -5.10 -22.68
CA GLN A 60 2.40 -5.01 -23.67
C GLN A 60 2.22 -6.02 -24.79
N ASN A 61 1.91 -7.28 -24.44
CA ASN A 61 1.66 -8.34 -25.43
C ASN A 61 0.45 -8.02 -26.32
N ASP A 62 -0.67 -7.56 -25.72
CA ASP A 62 -1.87 -7.16 -26.48
C ASP A 62 -1.58 -6.01 -27.45
N ASN A 63 -0.70 -5.09 -27.06
CA ASN A 63 -0.28 -3.96 -27.87
C ASN A 63 0.82 -4.32 -28.89
N GLY A 64 1.41 -5.52 -28.82
CA GLY A 64 2.55 -5.93 -29.64
C GLY A 64 3.84 -5.18 -29.32
N THR A 65 4.00 -4.71 -28.08
CA THR A 65 5.13 -3.89 -27.61
C THR A 65 5.83 -4.56 -26.42
N GLU A 66 6.31 -5.78 -26.61
CA GLU A 66 7.01 -6.52 -25.57
C GLU A 66 8.18 -5.71 -24.99
N GLY A 67 8.20 -5.54 -23.67
CA GLY A 67 9.21 -4.75 -22.96
C GLY A 67 9.00 -3.22 -23.03
N ASP A 68 7.90 -2.72 -23.63
CA ASP A 68 7.64 -1.29 -23.77
C ASP A 68 6.19 -0.91 -23.38
N ASN A 69 6.06 -0.03 -22.41
CA ASN A 69 4.80 0.48 -21.89
C ASN A 69 4.28 1.73 -22.65
N SER A 70 5.02 2.27 -23.62
CA SER A 70 4.72 3.56 -24.24
C SER A 70 3.33 3.60 -24.87
N LEU A 71 2.89 2.53 -25.54
CA LEU A 71 1.55 2.48 -26.15
C LEU A 71 0.44 2.37 -25.10
N THR A 72 0.68 1.73 -23.97
CA THR A 72 -0.30 1.66 -22.88
C THR A 72 -0.60 3.02 -22.29
N PHE A 73 0.43 3.88 -22.20
CA PHE A 73 0.37 5.22 -21.63
C PHE A 73 0.61 6.33 -22.68
N ALA A 74 0.19 6.07 -23.91
CA ALA A 74 0.37 7.01 -25.00
C ALA A 74 -0.34 8.33 -24.74
N GLU A 75 0.19 9.41 -25.35
CA GLU A 75 -0.43 10.72 -25.32
C GLU A 75 -1.87 10.66 -25.87
N GLY A 76 -2.81 11.30 -25.15
CA GLY A 76 -4.23 11.30 -25.50
C GLY A 76 -5.02 10.08 -25.01
N VAL A 77 -4.39 9.06 -24.43
CA VAL A 77 -5.09 7.98 -23.74
C VAL A 77 -5.43 8.43 -22.32
N SER A 78 -6.72 8.48 -21.99
CA SER A 78 -7.15 8.92 -20.66
C SER A 78 -6.88 7.88 -19.58
N ASP A 79 -6.68 8.33 -18.32
CA ASP A 79 -6.53 7.44 -17.17
C ASP A 79 -7.69 6.45 -17.03
N GLU A 80 -8.90 6.85 -17.41
CA GLU A 80 -10.06 5.97 -17.45
C GLU A 80 -9.88 4.84 -18.47
N GLN A 81 -9.45 5.15 -19.69
CA GLN A 81 -9.22 4.15 -20.74
C GLN A 81 -8.11 3.19 -20.34
N ILE A 82 -7.03 3.71 -19.75
CA ILE A 82 -5.94 2.90 -19.20
C ILE A 82 -6.48 1.94 -18.13
N THR A 83 -7.26 2.46 -17.17
CA THR A 83 -7.87 1.65 -16.11
C THR A 83 -8.80 0.56 -16.68
N GLN A 84 -9.58 0.88 -17.71
CA GLN A 84 -10.43 -0.10 -18.41
C GLN A 84 -9.60 -1.16 -19.13
N ASN A 85 -8.48 -0.82 -19.73
CA ASN A 85 -7.59 -1.78 -20.36
C ASN A 85 -7.01 -2.76 -19.33
N PHE A 86 -6.57 -2.28 -18.17
CA PHE A 86 -6.11 -3.14 -17.09
C PHE A 86 -7.23 -4.05 -16.56
N SER A 87 -8.48 -3.59 -16.51
CA SER A 87 -9.60 -4.38 -15.98
C SER A 87 -9.83 -5.70 -16.70
N LYS A 88 -9.42 -5.82 -17.96
CA LYS A 88 -9.51 -7.03 -18.77
C LYS A 88 -8.75 -8.21 -18.17
N PHE A 89 -7.71 -7.94 -17.39
CA PHE A 89 -6.84 -8.94 -16.77
C PHE A 89 -7.18 -9.23 -15.29
N PHE A 90 -8.24 -8.61 -14.78
CA PHE A 90 -8.69 -8.81 -13.40
C PHE A 90 -10.17 -9.18 -13.39
N GLU A 91 -10.45 -10.47 -13.44
CA GLU A 91 -11.82 -10.99 -13.44
C GLU A 91 -12.62 -10.49 -12.23
N GLY A 92 -13.84 -10.04 -12.46
CA GLY A 92 -14.73 -9.51 -11.43
C GLY A 92 -14.32 -8.14 -10.87
N SER A 93 -13.32 -7.49 -11.46
CA SER A 93 -12.94 -6.14 -11.05
C SER A 93 -13.98 -5.10 -11.45
N LYS A 94 -13.99 -3.98 -10.73
CA LYS A 94 -14.83 -2.82 -11.01
C LYS A 94 -13.97 -1.61 -11.32
N VAL A 95 -14.27 -0.94 -12.44
CA VAL A 95 -13.67 0.34 -12.78
C VAL A 95 -14.51 1.47 -12.21
N CYS A 96 -13.91 2.33 -11.42
CA CYS A 96 -14.49 3.58 -10.94
C CYS A 96 -13.78 4.75 -11.60
N LYS A 97 -14.52 5.56 -12.35
CA LYS A 97 -14.00 6.76 -13.02
C LYS A 97 -13.77 7.91 -12.05
N ASN A 98 -14.69 8.04 -11.09
CA ASN A 98 -14.71 9.08 -10.07
C ASN A 98 -15.68 8.69 -8.94
N LYS A 99 -15.69 9.49 -7.87
CA LYS A 99 -16.54 9.28 -6.70
C LYS A 99 -18.05 9.33 -6.94
N ASN A 100 -18.50 9.99 -8.01
CA ASN A 100 -19.93 10.16 -8.30
C ASN A 100 -20.54 8.95 -9.00
N GLN A 101 -19.72 8.00 -9.45
CA GLN A 101 -20.20 6.77 -10.06
C GLN A 101 -20.80 5.86 -8.98
N ALA A 102 -21.95 5.25 -9.29
CA ALA A 102 -22.68 4.39 -8.37
C ALA A 102 -21.80 3.27 -7.78
N GLY A 103 -21.75 3.20 -6.44
CA GLY A 103 -20.95 2.23 -5.67
C GLY A 103 -19.45 2.47 -5.72
N CYS A 104 -18.99 3.69 -6.05
CA CYS A 104 -17.58 4.04 -6.08
C CYS A 104 -17.20 5.03 -4.97
N SER A 105 -18.15 5.77 -4.40
CA SER A 105 -17.88 6.85 -3.43
C SER A 105 -17.01 6.38 -2.24
N GLU A 106 -17.27 5.20 -1.70
CA GLU A 106 -16.52 4.68 -0.55
C GLU A 106 -15.01 4.54 -0.80
N TYR A 107 -14.59 4.37 -2.08
CA TYR A 107 -13.19 4.25 -2.47
C TYR A 107 -12.50 5.60 -2.68
N TYR A 108 -13.23 6.69 -2.59
CA TYR A 108 -12.73 8.06 -2.71
C TYR A 108 -12.91 8.90 -1.43
N ASP A 109 -13.81 8.46 -0.54
CA ASP A 109 -14.18 9.24 0.65
C ASP A 109 -13.27 8.96 1.87
N TYR A 110 -12.19 8.20 1.71
CA TYR A 110 -11.21 8.00 2.76
C TYR A 110 -9.89 8.69 2.44
N ALA A 111 -9.16 9.05 3.48
CA ALA A 111 -7.87 9.71 3.36
C ALA A 111 -6.75 8.81 3.88
N ILE A 112 -5.67 8.76 3.13
CA ILE A 112 -4.48 7.98 3.43
C ILE A 112 -3.50 8.86 4.21
N LYS A 113 -3.06 8.38 5.36
CA LYS A 113 -2.10 9.08 6.21
C LYS A 113 -0.70 8.99 5.62
N TYR A 114 0.02 10.10 5.68
CA TYR A 114 1.44 10.13 5.41
C TYR A 114 2.13 11.12 6.34
N SER A 115 3.42 10.94 6.56
CA SER A 115 4.24 11.87 7.31
C SER A 115 5.36 12.37 6.43
N ASN A 116 5.56 13.64 6.44
CA ASN A 116 6.72 14.29 5.86
C ASN A 116 7.75 14.57 6.98
N ALA A 117 8.10 13.54 7.76
CA ALA A 117 9.00 13.70 8.91
C ALA A 117 10.38 14.27 8.50
N GLN A 118 10.78 14.10 7.25
CA GLN A 118 12.01 14.64 6.68
C GLN A 118 11.91 16.16 6.43
N TYR A 119 10.71 16.66 6.09
CA TYR A 119 10.47 18.07 5.78
C TYR A 119 9.70 18.83 6.86
N ASP A 120 8.95 18.12 7.71
CA ASP A 120 8.21 18.69 8.83
C ASP A 120 8.91 18.34 10.15
N LYS A 121 9.83 19.16 10.60
CA LYS A 121 10.49 19.05 11.93
C LYS A 121 9.49 18.98 13.10
N GLY A 122 8.19 19.12 12.83
CA GLY A 122 7.09 19.03 13.79
C GLY A 122 6.29 17.71 13.74
N GLY A 123 6.57 16.80 12.80
CA GLY A 123 5.89 15.49 12.72
C GLY A 123 4.39 15.58 12.42
N ASN A 124 3.93 16.59 11.70
CA ASN A 124 2.52 16.76 11.37
C ASN A 124 2.06 15.65 10.42
N VAL A 125 1.03 14.93 10.86
CA VAL A 125 0.34 13.96 10.02
C VAL A 125 -0.43 14.70 8.94
N LYS A 126 -0.16 14.35 7.68
CA LYS A 126 -0.92 14.83 6.53
C LYS A 126 -1.84 13.73 6.02
N PHE A 127 -2.84 14.13 5.26
CA PHE A 127 -3.82 13.23 4.69
C PHE A 127 -3.93 13.50 3.19
N LEU A 128 -3.91 12.44 2.40
CA LEU A 128 -4.09 12.50 0.96
C LEU A 128 -5.35 11.71 0.59
N GLN A 129 -6.28 12.35 -0.12
CA GLN A 129 -7.34 11.66 -0.84
C GLN A 129 -6.89 11.44 -2.27
N LEU A 130 -7.12 10.23 -2.78
CA LEU A 130 -6.83 9.90 -4.17
C LEU A 130 -8.09 10.17 -4.99
N ASP A 131 -7.99 11.06 -5.97
CA ASP A 131 -9.09 11.43 -6.87
C ASP A 131 -8.69 11.19 -8.34
N MET A 132 -8.47 9.92 -8.65
CA MET A 132 -8.12 9.45 -9.99
C MET A 132 -8.86 8.14 -10.28
N PRO A 133 -9.02 7.74 -11.56
CA PRO A 133 -9.67 6.48 -11.91
C PRO A 133 -9.06 5.30 -11.15
N SER A 134 -9.91 4.41 -10.68
CA SER A 134 -9.49 3.28 -9.86
C SER A 134 -10.03 1.96 -10.37
N LEU A 135 -9.21 0.92 -10.20
CA LEU A 135 -9.54 -0.47 -10.46
C LEU A 135 -9.67 -1.20 -9.13
N ILE A 136 -10.88 -1.63 -8.81
CA ILE A 136 -11.22 -2.28 -7.54
C ILE A 136 -11.35 -3.77 -7.78
N LEU A 137 -10.55 -4.57 -7.08
CA LEU A 137 -10.58 -6.02 -7.18
C LEU A 137 -11.57 -6.64 -6.18
N PRO A 138 -12.11 -7.84 -6.47
CA PRO A 138 -13.05 -8.52 -5.57
C PRO A 138 -12.50 -8.79 -4.16
N ASN A 139 -11.18 -8.91 -4.02
CA ASN A 139 -10.49 -9.10 -2.75
C ASN A 139 -10.23 -7.81 -1.97
N GLY A 140 -10.73 -6.66 -2.47
CA GLY A 140 -10.64 -5.34 -1.84
C GLY A 140 -9.33 -4.59 -2.09
N ILE A 141 -8.46 -5.08 -2.99
CA ILE A 141 -7.31 -4.31 -3.48
C ILE A 141 -7.82 -3.23 -4.42
N VAL A 142 -7.25 -2.03 -4.33
CA VAL A 142 -7.55 -0.89 -5.20
C VAL A 142 -6.28 -0.40 -5.85
N PHE A 143 -6.30 -0.25 -7.17
CA PHE A 143 -5.27 0.42 -7.93
C PHE A 143 -5.80 1.77 -8.42
N PHE A 144 -5.16 2.85 -8.07
CA PHE A 144 -5.41 4.17 -8.62
C PHE A 144 -4.35 4.46 -9.67
N ILE A 145 -4.79 4.84 -10.87
CA ILE A 145 -3.89 4.97 -12.03
C ILE A 145 -3.90 6.42 -12.50
N SER A 146 -2.71 7.01 -12.60
CA SER A 146 -2.51 8.34 -13.14
C SER A 146 -1.36 8.34 -14.14
N SER A 147 -1.67 8.57 -15.38
CA SER A 147 -0.72 8.68 -16.48
C SER A 147 -0.01 10.03 -16.45
N ASN A 148 1.23 10.06 -16.90
CA ASN A 148 1.97 11.31 -17.09
C ASN A 148 1.71 11.98 -18.44
N ASN A 149 0.83 11.40 -19.28
CA ASN A 149 0.47 11.87 -20.64
C ASN A 149 1.70 12.17 -21.54
N SER A 150 2.73 11.34 -21.43
CA SER A 150 4.01 11.60 -22.06
C SER A 150 4.56 10.47 -22.92
N SER A 151 3.74 9.44 -23.20
CA SER A 151 4.22 8.24 -23.92
C SER A 151 5.56 7.71 -23.39
N CYS A 152 5.78 7.84 -22.07
CA CYS A 152 7.03 7.48 -21.40
C CYS A 152 8.27 8.29 -21.85
N GLU A 153 8.09 9.47 -22.40
CA GLU A 153 9.22 10.33 -22.76
C GLU A 153 10.12 10.62 -21.56
N THR A 154 11.41 10.66 -21.82
CA THR A 154 12.40 11.03 -20.81
C THR A 154 12.22 12.48 -20.40
N ARG A 155 12.05 12.71 -19.11
CA ARG A 155 11.93 14.04 -18.52
C ARG A 155 12.95 14.22 -17.42
N THR A 156 13.44 15.46 -17.29
CA THR A 156 14.32 15.83 -16.18
C THR A 156 13.47 16.16 -14.97
N TYR A 157 13.74 15.47 -13.87
CA TYR A 157 13.13 15.70 -12.56
C TYR A 157 14.17 16.34 -11.64
N ILE A 158 13.71 17.25 -10.80
CA ILE A 158 14.53 17.85 -9.75
C ILE A 158 14.10 17.25 -8.41
N ALA A 159 15.02 16.69 -7.68
CA ALA A 159 14.84 16.23 -6.31
C ALA A 159 15.82 16.98 -5.39
N VAL A 160 15.59 16.86 -4.09
CA VAL A 160 16.51 17.36 -3.06
C VAL A 160 17.08 16.13 -2.36
N ASP A 161 18.40 16.05 -2.28
CA ASP A 161 19.07 14.96 -1.55
C ASP A 161 19.00 15.14 -0.03
N ASP A 162 19.57 14.19 0.71
CA ASP A 162 19.56 14.21 2.18
C ASP A 162 20.38 15.39 2.77
N ASP A 163 21.27 15.99 1.97
CA ASP A 163 22.11 17.16 2.32
C ASP A 163 21.48 18.48 1.85
N GLU A 164 20.20 18.50 1.45
CA GLU A 164 19.44 19.64 0.96
C GLU A 164 19.96 20.20 -0.40
N ASN A 165 20.78 19.48 -1.15
CA ASN A 165 21.22 19.89 -2.47
C ASN A 165 20.18 19.51 -3.52
N GLN A 166 19.98 20.38 -4.52
CA GLN A 166 19.18 20.07 -5.70
C GLN A 166 19.95 19.12 -6.60
N ILE A 167 19.37 17.94 -6.84
CA ILE A 167 19.85 16.98 -7.83
C ILE A 167 18.86 16.88 -8.98
N SER A 168 19.36 16.83 -10.20
CA SER A 168 18.55 16.55 -11.39
C SER A 168 18.81 15.13 -11.86
N TYR A 169 17.74 14.42 -12.22
CA TYR A 169 17.83 13.10 -12.83
C TYR A 169 16.83 12.97 -13.97
N GLU A 170 17.20 12.22 -14.98
CA GLU A 170 16.32 11.90 -16.10
C GLU A 170 15.58 10.60 -15.83
N SER A 171 14.30 10.57 -16.17
CA SER A 171 13.48 9.37 -16.01
C SER A 171 12.34 9.33 -17.03
N SER A 172 12.05 8.13 -17.53
CA SER A 172 10.95 7.84 -18.45
C SER A 172 9.78 7.21 -17.68
N ILE A 173 9.20 7.98 -16.76
CA ILE A 173 8.04 7.53 -15.98
C ILE A 173 6.78 7.74 -16.80
N CYS A 174 6.09 6.64 -17.14
CA CYS A 174 4.85 6.62 -17.91
C CYS A 174 3.64 6.98 -17.05
N ALA A 175 3.60 6.43 -15.83
CA ALA A 175 2.47 6.59 -14.91
C ALA A 175 2.86 6.41 -13.45
N ASN A 176 2.00 6.92 -12.58
CA ASN A 176 2.02 6.69 -11.14
C ASN A 176 0.85 5.78 -10.77
N ILE A 177 1.12 4.76 -9.98
CA ILE A 177 0.11 3.82 -9.50
C ILE A 177 0.10 3.86 -7.98
N ALA A 178 -1.04 4.24 -7.39
CA ALA A 178 -1.24 4.00 -5.97
C ALA A 178 -1.85 2.61 -5.77
N ILE A 179 -1.21 1.80 -4.95
CA ILE A 179 -1.61 0.44 -4.62
C ILE A 179 -2.12 0.47 -3.20
N ASP A 180 -3.44 0.35 -3.02
CA ASP A 180 -4.07 0.19 -1.72
C ASP A 180 -4.53 -1.26 -1.58
N VAL A 181 -4.00 -1.99 -0.61
CA VAL A 181 -4.18 -3.45 -0.54
C VAL A 181 -5.41 -3.89 0.23
N ASN A 182 -6.12 -2.96 0.87
CA ASN A 182 -7.33 -3.24 1.65
C ASN A 182 -8.45 -2.21 1.45
N GLY A 183 -8.25 -1.21 0.58
CA GLY A 183 -9.21 -0.17 0.25
C GLY A 183 -9.58 0.70 1.47
N PRO A 184 -10.85 1.09 1.65
CA PRO A 184 -11.25 1.99 2.73
C PRO A 184 -11.06 1.44 4.15
N ARG A 185 -10.61 0.20 4.30
CA ARG A 185 -10.33 -0.43 5.61
C ARG A 185 -9.06 0.13 6.21
N LYS A 186 -9.09 0.43 7.51
CA LYS A 186 -7.88 0.87 8.23
C LYS A 186 -6.75 -0.17 8.13
N PRO A 187 -5.48 0.29 8.12
CA PRO A 187 -5.01 1.56 8.71
C PRO A 187 -5.03 2.80 7.80
N ASN A 188 -5.19 2.67 6.47
CA ASN A 188 -5.13 3.76 5.48
C ASN A 188 -3.87 4.63 5.68
N GLN A 189 -2.71 4.03 5.46
CA GLN A 189 -1.42 4.65 5.74
C GLN A 189 -0.36 4.23 4.73
N PHE A 190 0.31 5.22 4.14
CA PHE A 190 1.44 4.95 3.27
C PHE A 190 2.56 4.19 3.98
N GLY A 191 3.09 3.17 3.32
CA GLY A 191 4.10 2.26 3.84
C GLY A 191 3.55 1.11 4.68
N ARG A 192 2.24 1.06 4.93
CA ARG A 192 1.58 0.00 5.69
C ARG A 192 0.58 -0.79 4.86
N ASP A 193 -0.37 -0.11 4.22
CA ASP A 193 -1.39 -0.71 3.35
C ASP A 193 -1.56 0.04 2.03
N CYS A 194 -0.95 1.21 1.87
CA CYS A 194 -0.94 1.95 0.63
C CYS A 194 0.50 2.30 0.21
N TYR A 195 0.76 2.29 -1.10
CA TYR A 195 2.08 2.48 -1.67
C TYR A 195 1.99 3.16 -3.03
N TRP A 196 2.93 4.07 -3.34
CA TRP A 196 3.14 4.53 -4.70
C TRP A 196 4.17 3.67 -5.42
N ALA A 197 3.85 3.29 -6.65
CA ALA A 197 4.77 2.67 -7.59
C ALA A 197 4.81 3.50 -8.88
N TRP A 198 5.92 3.46 -9.57
CA TRP A 198 6.12 4.08 -10.87
C TRP A 198 6.15 3.04 -11.98
N VAL A 199 5.41 3.32 -13.04
CA VAL A 199 5.54 2.59 -14.30
C VAL A 199 6.59 3.32 -15.12
N TYR A 200 7.70 2.65 -15.36
CA TYR A 200 8.71 3.06 -16.32
C TYR A 200 8.39 2.49 -17.70
N GLN A 201 9.12 2.92 -18.71
CA GLN A 201 8.95 2.39 -20.05
C GLN A 201 9.08 0.87 -20.10
N ASP A 202 9.96 0.28 -19.31
CA ASP A 202 10.30 -1.14 -19.33
C ASP A 202 9.79 -1.93 -18.11
N ARG A 203 9.35 -1.29 -17.05
CA ARG A 203 9.02 -1.98 -15.78
C ARG A 203 8.12 -1.19 -14.83
N LEU A 204 7.59 -1.90 -13.85
CA LEU A 204 7.00 -1.34 -12.63
C LEU A 204 8.07 -1.35 -11.51
N ALA A 205 8.20 -0.26 -10.77
CA ALA A 205 9.11 -0.17 -9.64
C ALA A 205 8.50 0.62 -8.46
N PRO A 206 8.93 0.36 -7.22
CA PRO A 206 8.56 1.18 -6.07
C PRO A 206 8.97 2.63 -6.26
N ASN A 207 8.12 3.56 -5.79
CA ASN A 207 8.50 4.95 -5.66
C ASN A 207 9.75 5.08 -4.76
N PHE A 208 10.65 6.02 -5.06
CA PHE A 208 11.86 6.22 -4.26
C PHE A 208 11.55 6.88 -2.90
N SER A 209 10.45 7.65 -2.81
CA SER A 209 10.12 8.42 -1.62
C SER A 209 9.55 7.54 -0.49
N ASP A 210 10.17 7.60 0.66
CA ASP A 210 9.73 6.88 1.87
C ASP A 210 8.37 7.40 2.39
N ILE A 211 8.05 8.66 2.10
CA ILE A 211 6.76 9.28 2.46
C ILE A 211 5.59 8.51 1.85
N TYR A 212 5.76 8.03 0.64
CA TYR A 212 4.75 7.27 -0.11
C TYR A 212 4.93 5.76 -0.01
N GLY A 213 5.61 5.31 1.03
CA GLY A 213 5.78 3.89 1.32
C GLY A 213 6.83 3.17 0.47
N GLY A 214 7.68 3.91 -0.26
CA GLY A 214 8.66 3.32 -1.17
C GLY A 214 9.66 2.40 -0.47
N LYS A 215 10.12 2.76 0.73
CA LYS A 215 11.03 1.92 1.52
C LYS A 215 10.37 0.61 1.97
N SER A 216 9.15 0.68 2.50
CA SER A 216 8.37 -0.51 2.83
C SER A 216 8.13 -1.41 1.63
N LEU A 217 7.74 -0.83 0.49
CA LEU A 217 7.50 -1.60 -0.72
C LEU A 217 8.76 -2.31 -1.20
N LYS A 218 9.92 -1.63 -1.20
CA LYS A 218 11.22 -2.25 -1.52
C LYS A 218 11.54 -3.42 -0.59
N ASN A 219 11.34 -3.25 0.73
CA ASN A 219 11.58 -4.30 1.72
C ASN A 219 10.66 -5.50 1.52
N ILE A 220 9.39 -5.27 1.22
CA ILE A 220 8.42 -6.34 0.94
C ILE A 220 8.85 -7.12 -0.30
N LEU A 221 9.19 -6.43 -1.38
CA LEU A 221 9.56 -7.06 -2.65
C LEU A 221 10.92 -7.78 -2.59
N SER A 222 11.85 -7.33 -1.74
CA SER A 222 13.14 -8.02 -1.51
C SER A 222 13.01 -9.25 -0.60
N GLY A 223 11.82 -9.58 -0.10
CA GLY A 223 11.57 -10.71 0.78
C GLY A 223 11.85 -10.44 2.27
N ASN A 224 12.28 -9.23 2.63
CA ASN A 224 12.48 -8.84 4.03
C ASN A 224 11.13 -8.74 4.79
N GLY A 225 10.02 -8.49 4.09
CA GLY A 225 8.66 -8.46 4.63
C GLY A 225 8.40 -7.41 5.71
N LYS A 226 9.41 -6.59 6.03
CA LYS A 226 9.30 -5.57 7.07
C LYS A 226 8.61 -4.33 6.52
N LEU A 227 7.50 -3.96 7.15
CA LEU A 227 6.83 -2.69 6.90
C LEU A 227 7.60 -1.57 7.61
N GLU A 228 7.93 -0.52 6.87
CA GLU A 228 8.52 0.70 7.41
C GLU A 228 7.58 1.86 7.20
N TYR A 229 6.93 2.28 8.26
CA TYR A 229 5.98 3.38 8.29
C TYR A 229 6.15 4.21 9.56
N SER A 230 5.76 5.47 9.50
CA SER A 230 5.78 6.33 10.68
C SER A 230 4.65 5.96 11.65
N ASP A 231 5.00 5.76 12.92
CA ASP A 231 4.00 5.60 13.99
C ASP A 231 3.54 6.99 14.45
N TYR A 232 2.49 7.48 13.80
CA TYR A 232 1.94 8.82 14.08
C TYR A 232 1.37 8.98 15.49
N ASN A 233 1.11 7.90 16.22
CA ASN A 233 0.59 7.98 17.58
C ASN A 233 1.69 8.26 18.61
N LYS A 234 2.95 8.00 18.28
CA LYS A 234 4.08 8.26 19.19
C LYS A 234 4.51 9.72 19.22
N ASN A 235 4.27 10.48 18.14
CA ASN A 235 4.71 11.86 18.00
C ASN A 235 3.66 12.90 18.42
N SER A 236 2.46 12.49 18.79
CA SER A 236 1.40 13.39 19.28
C SER A 236 1.54 13.75 20.77
N LYS A 237 2.65 13.32 21.40
CA LYS A 237 2.99 13.70 22.78
C LYS A 237 4.37 14.33 22.81
N LYS A 238 4.44 15.59 22.36
CA LYS A 238 5.41 16.58 22.87
C LYS A 238 4.87 17.98 22.64
#